data_b3c86fce02a4146f10a44f812d19f9fa
#
_entry.id   b3c86fce02a4146f10a44f812d19f9fa
#
_cell.length_a   1.000
_cell.length_b   1.000
_cell.length_c   1.000
_cell.angle_alpha   90.00
_cell.angle_beta   90.00
_cell.angle_gamma   90.00
#
_symmetry.space_group_name_H-M   'P 1'
#
loop_
_entity.id
_entity.type
_entity.pdbx_description
1 polymer ?
#
loop_
_entity_poly.entity_id
_entity_poly.type
_entity_poly.pdbx_seq_one_letter_code
_entity_poly.pdbx_strand_id
1 'polypeptide(L)'
;MPGLTIGGGSGPGFAKSMNVRGTLSINGGAPLVLIDNVEGDISSLNPEDIESVSVLKDAASSAIYGARAAGGVILVTLKRPKSDARFTANYNFNVGWEKSLNHLEQASLMQYLDAYLEAGYSNSYWAGNGDVSKWRSYLQQYQNDPSSIATVGDGIFKDTDGRVYWLSEKNLAKNILTTGSISNHNVTISGGSSKIRYRLSGSLSRENGPLVTDKDMFRRKTINGFISADIQKWFTQEATISYTNSTKREPQNIGNMSGFYTTRLIYYYPEGLIPGDILSVQGDLPSQTPLNMLLYAPTSHLEKSEPRVALRSIFKPLPGWSITGEYTYDRKDNHYQFYTGRFRFADVQLAAKYSMEEGQDYYRMYDETTKYNALNVFTNYEHNWGAHAFKGMVGFNQEKSYYRYIYGNVLAQAVPTVPSFAGGTGEKNYQDRKSVV
;
A
#
# COMPACT_ATOMS: atom_id res chain seq x y z
N MET A 1 -4.18 22.43 -3.30
CA MET A 1 -3.06 23.20 -3.92
C MET A 1 -3.22 23.16 -5.43
N PRO A 2 -3.31 24.29 -6.13
CA PRO A 2 -3.47 24.29 -7.58
C PRO A 2 -2.26 23.65 -8.27
N GLY A 3 -2.48 22.68 -9.19
CA GLY A 3 -1.44 22.01 -9.97
C GLY A 3 -0.71 20.86 -9.28
N LEU A 4 -1.15 20.40 -8.11
CA LEU A 4 -0.78 19.13 -7.52
C LEU A 4 -1.96 18.16 -7.70
N THR A 5 -1.75 17.08 -8.43
CA THR A 5 -2.71 15.99 -8.56
C THR A 5 -2.22 14.83 -7.69
N ILE A 6 -3.10 14.32 -6.84
CA ILE A 6 -2.84 13.14 -6.02
C ILE A 6 -3.74 12.03 -6.56
N GLY A 7 -3.12 11.03 -7.13
CA GLY A 7 -3.76 9.80 -7.57
C GLY A 7 -3.22 8.62 -6.78
N GLY A 8 -3.83 7.46 -6.91
CA GLY A 8 -3.26 6.27 -6.30
C GLY A 8 -4.23 5.13 -6.11
N GLY A 9 -3.70 3.98 -5.76
CA GLY A 9 -4.45 2.78 -5.50
C GLY A 9 -5.45 2.94 -4.36
N SER A 10 -6.48 2.16 -4.42
CA SER A 10 -7.45 1.98 -3.34
C SER A 10 -6.94 0.88 -2.40
N GLY A 11 -7.07 1.11 -1.11
CA GLY A 11 -6.74 0.13 -0.08
C GLY A 11 -5.75 0.64 0.96
N PRO A 12 -5.64 -0.06 2.09
CA PRO A 12 -4.79 0.35 3.20
C PRO A 12 -3.31 0.48 2.81
N GLY A 13 -2.69 1.60 3.19
CA GLY A 13 -1.26 1.82 2.98
C GLY A 13 -0.80 1.87 1.52
N PHE A 14 -1.71 2.05 0.55
CA PHE A 14 -1.29 2.29 -0.83
C PHE A 14 -0.61 3.65 -0.96
N ALA A 15 0.58 3.65 -1.57
CA ALA A 15 1.28 4.87 -1.90
C ALA A 15 0.45 5.70 -2.88
N LYS A 16 0.23 6.96 -2.54
CA LYS A 16 -0.45 7.90 -3.44
C LYS A 16 0.58 8.49 -4.39
N SER A 17 0.32 8.38 -5.69
CA SER A 17 1.13 9.07 -6.69
C SER A 17 0.86 10.57 -6.63
N MET A 18 1.92 11.35 -6.69
CA MET A 18 1.84 12.81 -6.73
C MET A 18 2.39 13.29 -8.06
N ASN A 19 1.62 14.12 -8.75
CA ASN A 19 2.03 14.76 -9.99
C ASN A 19 1.92 16.27 -9.85
N VAL A 20 3.01 16.97 -10.19
CA VAL A 20 3.05 18.42 -10.33
C VAL A 20 3.17 18.71 -11.82
N ARG A 21 2.28 19.53 -12.39
CA ARG A 21 2.24 19.86 -13.85
C ARG A 21 1.74 18.76 -14.79
N GLY A 22 1.13 17.68 -14.31
CA GLY A 22 0.66 16.58 -15.16
C GLY A 22 1.76 15.61 -15.59
N THR A 23 1.46 14.74 -16.54
CA THR A 23 2.40 13.72 -17.04
C THR A 23 3.38 14.35 -18.02
N LEU A 24 4.59 14.66 -17.59
CA LEU A 24 5.64 15.30 -18.39
C LEU A 24 6.44 14.34 -19.27
N SER A 25 6.35 13.03 -19.02
CA SER A 25 7.13 12.01 -19.71
C SER A 25 6.40 10.67 -19.70
N ILE A 26 6.58 9.86 -20.74
CA ILE A 26 6.10 8.47 -20.82
C ILE A 26 6.71 7.61 -19.68
N ASN A 27 7.90 7.95 -19.22
CA ASN A 27 8.60 7.24 -18.15
C ASN A 27 8.23 7.75 -16.74
N GLY A 28 7.23 8.64 -16.62
CA GLY A 28 6.84 9.29 -15.37
C GLY A 28 7.85 10.36 -14.94
N GLY A 29 7.41 11.32 -14.19
CA GLY A 29 8.22 12.37 -13.59
C GLY A 29 7.66 12.64 -12.21
N ALA A 30 7.91 11.74 -11.24
CA ALA A 30 7.53 12.00 -9.85
C ALA A 30 8.24 13.28 -9.38
N PRO A 31 7.58 14.16 -8.62
CA PRO A 31 8.22 15.33 -8.06
C PRO A 31 9.28 14.91 -7.05
N LEU A 32 10.36 15.69 -6.96
CA LEU A 32 11.35 15.55 -5.89
C LEU A 32 10.73 15.99 -4.58
N VAL A 33 10.68 15.11 -3.60
CA VAL A 33 10.18 15.44 -2.26
C VAL A 33 11.36 15.70 -1.34
N LEU A 34 11.39 16.90 -0.73
CA LEU A 34 12.42 17.28 0.23
C LEU A 34 11.78 17.52 1.60
N ILE A 35 12.27 16.79 2.60
CA ILE A 35 11.86 16.94 4.01
C ILE A 35 13.01 17.68 4.73
N ASP A 36 12.75 18.91 5.17
CA ASP A 36 13.76 19.79 5.73
C ASP A 36 15.04 19.85 4.86
N ASN A 37 14.87 20.06 3.55
CA ASN A 37 15.89 20.16 2.48
C ASN A 37 16.60 18.84 2.09
N VAL A 38 16.19 17.70 2.62
CA VAL A 38 16.79 16.40 2.29
C VAL A 38 15.74 15.49 1.63
N GLU A 39 16.12 14.79 0.58
CA GLU A 39 15.23 13.86 -0.12
C GLU A 39 14.62 12.83 0.83
N GLY A 40 13.32 12.61 0.72
CA GLY A 40 12.58 11.70 1.57
C GLY A 40 11.20 11.33 1.02
N ASP A 41 10.53 10.42 1.71
CA ASP A 41 9.19 9.97 1.37
C ASP A 41 8.16 10.64 2.28
N ILE A 42 7.27 11.46 1.71
CA ILE A 42 6.20 12.11 2.48
C ILE A 42 5.23 11.11 3.11
N SER A 43 5.10 9.91 2.54
CA SER A 43 4.24 8.86 3.08
C SER A 43 4.75 8.27 4.40
N SER A 44 6.04 8.44 4.69
CA SER A 44 6.65 8.03 5.96
C SER A 44 6.36 9.00 7.11
N LEU A 45 5.95 10.23 6.81
CA LEU A 45 5.72 11.26 7.81
C LEU A 45 4.35 11.13 8.48
N ASN A 46 4.31 11.52 9.75
CA ASN A 46 3.06 11.81 10.43
C ASN A 46 2.57 13.21 10.01
N PRO A 47 1.34 13.35 9.45
CA PRO A 47 0.81 14.65 9.05
C PRO A 47 0.80 15.71 10.17
N GLU A 48 0.66 15.29 11.43
CA GLU A 48 0.68 16.17 12.59
C GLU A 48 2.06 16.82 12.87
N ASP A 49 3.12 16.27 12.31
CA ASP A 49 4.48 16.82 12.44
C ASP A 49 4.83 17.80 11.31
N ILE A 50 3.97 17.94 10.30
CA ILE A 50 4.20 18.84 9.18
C ILE A 50 3.74 20.25 9.54
N GLU A 51 4.64 21.23 9.40
CA GLU A 51 4.34 22.66 9.52
C GLU A 51 3.78 23.22 8.23
N SER A 52 4.45 22.91 7.10
CA SER A 52 4.05 23.40 5.79
C SER A 52 4.48 22.49 4.67
N VAL A 53 3.72 22.52 3.58
CA VAL A 53 4.07 21.88 2.31
C VAL A 53 4.04 22.95 1.23
N SER A 54 5.15 23.16 0.54
CA SER A 54 5.28 24.08 -0.58
C SER A 54 5.60 23.33 -1.85
N VAL A 55 4.99 23.71 -2.97
CA VAL A 55 5.20 23.07 -4.26
C VAL A 55 5.85 24.07 -5.21
N LEU A 56 7.10 23.80 -5.59
CA LEU A 56 7.84 24.58 -6.57
C LEU A 56 7.51 24.07 -7.98
N LYS A 57 6.76 24.90 -8.73
CA LYS A 57 6.30 24.54 -10.08
C LYS A 57 7.14 25.19 -11.15
N ASP A 58 7.82 26.30 -10.86
CA ASP A 58 8.53 27.09 -11.84
C ASP A 58 9.96 26.56 -12.03
N ALA A 59 10.41 26.55 -13.28
CA ALA A 59 11.76 26.11 -13.62
C ALA A 59 12.82 26.93 -12.86
N ALA A 60 12.61 28.24 -12.69
CA ALA A 60 13.53 29.10 -11.97
C ALA A 60 13.65 28.74 -10.48
N SER A 61 12.52 28.47 -9.80
CA SER A 61 12.52 28.09 -8.37
C SER A 61 13.03 26.66 -8.12
N SER A 62 12.92 25.78 -9.12
CA SER A 62 13.39 24.39 -9.03
C SER A 62 14.82 24.19 -9.58
N ALA A 63 15.39 25.18 -10.26
CA ALA A 63 16.70 25.08 -10.93
C ALA A 63 17.86 24.71 -9.98
N ILE A 64 17.81 25.15 -8.71
CA ILE A 64 18.82 24.83 -7.69
C ILE A 64 18.91 23.32 -7.38
N TYR A 65 17.88 22.54 -7.71
CA TYR A 65 17.83 21.10 -7.47
C TYR A 65 18.19 20.27 -8.71
N GLY A 66 18.58 20.95 -9.82
CA GLY A 66 19.08 20.33 -11.05
C GLY A 66 18.04 19.44 -11.76
N ALA A 67 18.53 18.46 -12.52
CA ALA A 67 17.69 17.58 -13.35
C ALA A 67 16.66 16.76 -12.57
N ARG A 68 16.90 16.46 -11.29
CA ARG A 68 15.98 15.73 -10.41
C ARG A 68 14.67 16.50 -10.17
N ALA A 69 14.68 17.81 -10.32
CA ALA A 69 13.52 18.67 -10.14
C ALA A 69 12.65 18.84 -11.40
N ALA A 70 12.94 18.11 -12.47
CA ALA A 70 12.18 18.19 -13.74
C ALA A 70 10.67 17.94 -13.53
N GLY A 71 10.30 17.03 -12.62
CA GLY A 71 8.92 16.75 -12.22
C GLY A 71 8.30 17.76 -11.23
N GLY A 72 9.03 18.82 -10.86
CA GLY A 72 8.68 19.74 -9.78
C GLY A 72 9.32 19.33 -8.45
N VAL A 73 9.20 20.22 -7.45
CA VAL A 73 9.73 19.94 -6.10
C VAL A 73 8.63 20.17 -5.08
N ILE A 74 8.51 19.26 -4.13
CA ILE A 74 7.65 19.37 -2.96
C ILE A 74 8.53 19.56 -1.73
N LEU A 75 8.46 20.74 -1.13
CA LEU A 75 9.19 21.05 0.11
C LEU A 75 8.28 20.81 1.30
N VAL A 76 8.69 19.94 2.19
CA VAL A 76 8.01 19.64 3.45
C VAL A 76 8.85 20.18 4.59
N THR A 77 8.27 21.07 5.39
CA THR A 77 8.90 21.62 6.59
C THR A 77 8.25 20.99 7.81
N LEU A 78 9.07 20.48 8.74
CA LEU A 78 8.58 19.89 9.98
C LEU A 78 8.40 20.96 11.06
N LYS A 79 7.41 20.75 11.95
CA LYS A 79 7.12 21.62 13.09
C LYS A 79 8.30 21.74 14.04
N ARG A 80 8.69 22.97 14.37
CA ARG A 80 9.74 23.29 15.34
C ARG A 80 9.19 24.18 16.44
N PRO A 81 9.55 23.96 17.71
CA PRO A 81 9.10 24.83 18.80
C PRO A 81 9.77 26.21 18.71
N LYS A 82 9.03 27.24 19.13
CA LYS A 82 9.56 28.61 19.24
C LYS A 82 10.49 28.70 20.44
N SER A 83 11.33 29.74 20.45
CA SER A 83 12.11 30.12 21.64
C SER A 83 11.17 30.47 22.80
N ASP A 84 11.57 30.13 24.02
CA ASP A 84 10.79 30.35 25.25
C ASP A 84 9.36 29.73 25.20
N ALA A 85 9.18 28.68 24.42
CA ALA A 85 7.91 27.96 24.38
C ALA A 85 7.64 27.28 25.72
N ARG A 86 6.45 27.50 26.29
CA ARG A 86 6.00 26.76 27.47
C ARG A 86 5.92 25.26 27.14
N PHE A 87 6.11 24.44 28.15
CA PHE A 87 5.84 23.01 28.01
C PHE A 87 4.39 22.78 27.59
N THR A 88 4.21 21.97 26.53
CA THR A 88 2.92 21.55 26.03
C THR A 88 2.91 20.05 25.80
N ALA A 89 1.82 19.42 26.15
CA ALA A 89 1.55 18.02 25.82
C ALA A 89 0.18 17.96 25.12
N ASN A 90 0.18 17.42 23.91
CA ASN A 90 -1.02 17.32 23.09
C ASN A 90 -1.26 15.87 22.71
N TYR A 91 -2.52 15.45 22.77
CA TYR A 91 -2.98 14.16 22.24
C TYR A 91 -4.09 14.41 21.23
N ASN A 92 -3.90 13.88 20.02
CA ASN A 92 -4.89 13.92 18.96
C ASN A 92 -5.32 12.50 18.61
N PHE A 93 -6.61 12.31 18.49
CA PHE A 93 -7.22 11.07 18.04
C PHE A 93 -8.17 11.34 16.89
N ASN A 94 -8.02 10.58 15.82
CA ASN A 94 -8.90 10.61 14.66
C ASN A 94 -9.39 9.20 14.35
N VAL A 95 -10.67 9.05 14.07
CA VAL A 95 -11.26 7.83 13.59
C VAL A 95 -12.13 8.14 12.38
N GLY A 96 -12.07 7.29 11.38
CA GLY A 96 -12.88 7.39 10.16
C GLY A 96 -13.33 6.01 9.69
N TRP A 97 -14.38 6.01 8.91
CA TRP A 97 -14.89 4.82 8.24
C TRP A 97 -14.92 5.08 6.74
N GLU A 98 -14.51 4.06 5.99
CA GLU A 98 -14.47 4.10 4.53
C GLU A 98 -15.43 3.05 3.98
N LYS A 99 -16.35 3.48 3.14
CA LYS A 99 -17.30 2.61 2.45
C LYS A 99 -17.18 2.84 0.95
N SER A 100 -17.09 1.77 0.18
CA SER A 100 -17.16 1.87 -1.27
C SER A 100 -18.53 2.37 -1.69
N LEU A 101 -18.58 3.47 -2.44
CA LEU A 101 -19.82 4.09 -2.91
C LEU A 101 -20.23 3.59 -4.30
N ASN A 102 -19.25 3.23 -5.14
CA ASN A 102 -19.49 2.79 -6.51
C ASN A 102 -19.33 1.27 -6.57
N HIS A 103 -20.44 0.56 -6.45
CA HIS A 103 -20.51 -0.85 -6.78
C HIS A 103 -20.95 -0.98 -8.23
N LEU A 104 -20.25 -1.81 -8.99
CA LEU A 104 -20.78 -2.29 -10.25
C LEU A 104 -22.07 -3.05 -9.93
N GLU A 105 -23.17 -2.65 -10.52
CA GLU A 105 -24.38 -3.43 -10.46
C GLU A 105 -24.19 -4.71 -11.24
N GLN A 106 -24.34 -5.83 -10.59
CA GLN A 106 -24.27 -7.12 -11.22
C GLN A 106 -25.62 -7.37 -11.93
N ALA A 107 -25.56 -7.80 -13.21
CA ALA A 107 -26.77 -8.25 -13.91
C ALA A 107 -27.45 -9.39 -13.13
N SER A 108 -28.76 -9.52 -13.24
CA SER A 108 -29.44 -10.69 -12.67
C SER A 108 -29.00 -11.98 -13.36
N LEU A 109 -29.13 -13.11 -12.68
CA LEU A 109 -28.79 -14.41 -13.30
C LEU A 109 -29.61 -14.65 -14.59
N MET A 110 -30.87 -14.22 -14.61
CA MET A 110 -31.70 -14.30 -15.80
C MET A 110 -31.14 -13.45 -16.94
N GLN A 111 -30.78 -12.18 -16.67
CA GLN A 111 -30.15 -11.30 -17.67
C GLN A 111 -28.82 -11.86 -18.19
N TYR A 112 -28.04 -12.45 -17.29
CA TYR A 112 -26.80 -13.12 -17.66
C TYR A 112 -27.02 -14.27 -18.63
N LEU A 113 -28.01 -15.15 -18.36
CA LEU A 113 -28.34 -16.28 -19.22
C LEU A 113 -28.94 -15.82 -20.56
N ASP A 114 -29.80 -14.80 -20.54
CA ASP A 114 -30.38 -14.20 -21.75
C ASP A 114 -29.28 -13.62 -22.65
N ALA A 115 -28.30 -12.89 -22.09
CA ALA A 115 -27.18 -12.35 -22.85
C ALA A 115 -26.31 -13.48 -23.49
N TYR A 116 -26.12 -14.59 -22.79
CA TYR A 116 -25.39 -15.73 -23.33
C TYR A 116 -26.14 -16.40 -24.51
N LEU A 117 -27.46 -16.53 -24.40
CA LEU A 117 -28.29 -17.09 -25.48
C LEU A 117 -28.32 -16.15 -26.69
N GLU A 118 -28.43 -14.84 -26.45
CA GLU A 118 -28.40 -13.81 -27.50
C GLU A 118 -27.07 -13.79 -28.24
N ALA A 119 -25.96 -14.00 -27.51
CA ALA A 119 -24.62 -14.11 -28.07
C ALA A 119 -24.35 -15.44 -28.78
N GLY A 120 -25.35 -16.36 -28.86
CA GLY A 120 -25.23 -17.65 -29.51
C GLY A 120 -24.49 -18.75 -28.71
N TYR A 121 -24.24 -18.49 -27.41
CA TYR A 121 -23.61 -19.48 -26.53
C TYR A 121 -24.64 -20.35 -25.83
N SER A 122 -25.16 -21.38 -26.51
CA SER A 122 -26.09 -22.36 -25.93
C SER A 122 -25.38 -23.37 -25.01
N ASN A 123 -24.12 -23.71 -25.30
CA ASN A 123 -23.26 -24.59 -24.53
C ASN A 123 -22.01 -23.80 -24.08
N SER A 124 -22.10 -23.07 -23.02
CA SER A 124 -20.98 -22.24 -22.55
C SER A 124 -20.10 -23.02 -21.58
N TYR A 125 -18.79 -23.01 -21.83
CA TYR A 125 -17.77 -23.47 -20.92
C TYR A 125 -17.84 -22.76 -19.55
N TRP A 126 -18.33 -21.53 -19.55
CA TRP A 126 -18.45 -20.68 -18.37
C TRP A 126 -19.78 -20.83 -17.62
N ALA A 127 -20.75 -21.50 -18.22
CA ALA A 127 -22.05 -21.75 -17.61
C ALA A 127 -22.08 -23.05 -16.80
N GLY A 128 -20.95 -23.58 -16.43
CA GLY A 128 -20.83 -24.87 -15.79
C GLY A 128 -21.01 -26.02 -16.81
N ASN A 129 -21.40 -27.17 -16.34
CA ASN A 129 -21.63 -28.35 -17.21
C ASN A 129 -22.93 -28.27 -18.03
N GLY A 130 -23.61 -27.11 -18.02
CA GLY A 130 -24.98 -27.01 -18.39
C GLY A 130 -25.23 -26.49 -19.81
N ASP A 131 -26.38 -26.85 -20.31
CA ASP A 131 -27.08 -26.21 -21.40
C ASP A 131 -27.68 -24.90 -20.85
N VAL A 132 -27.30 -23.75 -21.41
CA VAL A 132 -27.77 -22.45 -20.97
C VAL A 132 -29.29 -22.29 -21.09
N SER A 133 -29.88 -22.90 -22.15
CA SER A 133 -31.35 -22.88 -22.35
C SER A 133 -32.06 -23.65 -21.25
N LYS A 134 -31.56 -24.83 -20.89
CA LYS A 134 -32.08 -25.61 -19.78
C LYS A 134 -31.91 -24.86 -18.45
N TRP A 135 -30.73 -24.25 -18.22
CA TRP A 135 -30.48 -23.47 -17.00
C TRP A 135 -31.48 -22.35 -16.88
N ARG A 136 -31.69 -21.59 -17.94
CA ARG A 136 -32.68 -20.53 -17.99
C ARG A 136 -34.11 -21.04 -17.67
N SER A 137 -34.47 -22.16 -18.21
CA SER A 137 -35.78 -22.79 -17.95
C SER A 137 -35.94 -23.21 -16.51
N TYR A 138 -34.93 -23.86 -15.92
CA TYR A 138 -34.93 -24.25 -14.53
C TYR A 138 -34.95 -23.03 -13.60
N LEU A 139 -34.19 -21.97 -13.92
CA LEU A 139 -34.19 -20.73 -13.16
C LEU A 139 -35.57 -20.08 -13.17
N GLN A 140 -36.23 -20.01 -14.32
CA GLN A 140 -37.59 -19.48 -14.46
C GLN A 140 -38.61 -20.28 -13.65
N GLN A 141 -38.51 -21.60 -13.72
CA GLN A 141 -39.38 -22.51 -12.95
C GLN A 141 -39.17 -22.30 -11.44
N TYR A 142 -37.91 -22.26 -10.99
CA TYR A 142 -37.55 -22.04 -9.58
C TYR A 142 -37.96 -20.65 -9.07
N GLN A 143 -37.83 -19.61 -9.88
CA GLN A 143 -38.29 -18.25 -9.50
C GLN A 143 -39.81 -18.17 -9.36
N ASN A 144 -40.56 -18.90 -10.18
CA ASN A 144 -42.00 -18.96 -10.12
C ASN A 144 -42.49 -19.77 -8.90
N ASP A 145 -41.85 -20.88 -8.63
CA ASP A 145 -42.13 -21.75 -7.50
C ASP A 145 -40.86 -22.45 -7.02
N PRO A 146 -40.21 -21.96 -5.95
CA PRO A 146 -39.02 -22.57 -5.41
C PRO A 146 -39.17 -24.04 -4.96
N SER A 147 -40.38 -24.46 -4.66
CA SER A 147 -40.67 -25.84 -4.25
C SER A 147 -40.73 -26.84 -5.44
N SER A 148 -40.81 -26.31 -6.66
CA SER A 148 -40.93 -27.13 -7.87
C SER A 148 -39.65 -27.86 -8.28
N ILE A 149 -38.50 -27.41 -7.74
CA ILE A 149 -37.18 -27.99 -8.02
C ILE A 149 -36.46 -28.24 -6.69
N ALA A 150 -36.09 -29.49 -6.44
CA ALA A 150 -35.32 -29.85 -5.25
C ALA A 150 -33.87 -29.37 -5.40
N THR A 151 -33.47 -28.41 -4.59
CA THR A 151 -32.11 -27.88 -4.56
C THR A 151 -31.38 -28.30 -3.30
N VAL A 152 -30.05 -28.37 -3.37
CA VAL A 152 -29.17 -28.55 -2.22
C VAL A 152 -28.28 -27.34 -2.04
N GLY A 153 -27.89 -27.07 -0.80
CA GLY A 153 -27.08 -25.90 -0.47
C GLY A 153 -27.69 -24.59 -0.95
N ASP A 154 -26.89 -23.76 -1.58
CA ASP A 154 -27.28 -22.42 -2.07
C ASP A 154 -28.00 -22.46 -3.44
N GLY A 155 -29.02 -23.29 -3.59
CA GLY A 155 -29.79 -23.39 -4.84
C GLY A 155 -29.12 -24.22 -5.92
N ILE A 156 -28.33 -25.21 -5.54
CA ILE A 156 -27.69 -26.14 -6.48
C ILE A 156 -28.72 -27.22 -6.86
N PHE A 157 -28.91 -27.41 -8.14
CA PHE A 157 -29.81 -28.42 -8.72
C PHE A 157 -29.02 -29.36 -9.64
N LYS A 158 -29.17 -30.68 -9.45
CA LYS A 158 -28.62 -31.71 -10.30
C LYS A 158 -29.72 -32.29 -11.15
N ASP A 159 -29.62 -32.17 -12.47
CA ASP A 159 -30.55 -32.71 -13.42
C ASP A 159 -30.40 -34.23 -13.55
N THR A 160 -31.37 -34.89 -14.17
CA THR A 160 -31.41 -36.32 -14.41
C THR A 160 -30.28 -36.82 -15.34
N ASP A 161 -29.73 -35.94 -16.15
CA ASP A 161 -28.56 -36.22 -17.01
C ASP A 161 -27.23 -36.05 -16.27
N GLY A 162 -27.26 -35.73 -14.95
CA GLY A 162 -26.09 -35.55 -14.10
C GLY A 162 -25.48 -34.16 -14.15
N ARG A 163 -26.02 -33.26 -14.96
CA ARG A 163 -25.57 -31.87 -15.04
C ARG A 163 -26.06 -31.06 -13.84
N VAL A 164 -25.25 -30.09 -13.45
CA VAL A 164 -25.52 -29.28 -12.26
C VAL A 164 -25.72 -27.81 -12.65
N TYR A 165 -26.76 -27.24 -12.08
CA TYR A 165 -27.17 -25.85 -12.28
C TYR A 165 -27.34 -25.16 -10.92
N TRP A 166 -27.14 -23.85 -10.85
CA TRP A 166 -27.45 -23.06 -9.67
C TRP A 166 -28.55 -22.07 -9.97
N LEU A 167 -29.53 -22.01 -9.07
CA LEU A 167 -30.80 -21.31 -9.27
C LEU A 167 -30.97 -20.11 -8.32
N SER A 168 -30.00 -19.85 -7.45
CA SER A 168 -30.01 -18.70 -6.56
C SER A 168 -29.19 -17.54 -7.10
N GLU A 169 -29.64 -16.31 -6.82
CA GLU A 169 -28.94 -15.08 -7.16
C GLU A 169 -28.27 -14.50 -5.94
N LYS A 170 -26.98 -14.19 -6.06
CA LYS A 170 -26.24 -13.47 -5.03
C LYS A 170 -25.37 -12.38 -5.64
N ASN A 171 -25.29 -11.25 -4.96
CA ASN A 171 -24.44 -10.17 -5.40
C ASN A 171 -23.02 -10.37 -4.88
N LEU A 172 -22.18 -10.99 -5.69
CA LEU A 172 -20.81 -11.32 -5.33
C LEU A 172 -19.97 -10.08 -5.00
N ALA A 173 -20.25 -8.94 -5.63
CA ALA A 173 -19.54 -7.69 -5.35
C ALA A 173 -19.85 -7.16 -3.95
N LYS A 174 -21.11 -7.28 -3.49
CA LYS A 174 -21.49 -6.88 -2.13
C LYS A 174 -20.92 -7.80 -1.06
N ASN A 175 -20.77 -9.08 -1.37
CA ASN A 175 -20.35 -10.08 -0.40
C ASN A 175 -18.84 -10.00 -0.07
N ILE A 176 -18.03 -9.41 -0.94
CA ILE A 176 -16.59 -9.23 -0.69
C ILE A 176 -16.24 -7.91 0.01
N LEU A 177 -17.21 -6.99 0.12
CA LEU A 177 -16.99 -5.65 0.65
C LEU A 177 -17.68 -5.41 1.97
N THR A 178 -17.01 -4.71 2.86
CA THR A 178 -17.53 -4.23 4.13
C THR A 178 -17.12 -2.76 4.32
N THR A 179 -17.28 -2.24 5.51
CA THR A 179 -16.82 -0.90 5.85
C THR A 179 -15.40 -0.98 6.41
N GLY A 180 -14.46 -0.34 5.73
CA GLY A 180 -13.11 -0.14 6.22
C GLY A 180 -13.07 0.87 7.38
N SER A 181 -11.97 0.89 8.11
CA SER A 181 -11.77 1.82 9.22
C SER A 181 -10.36 2.37 9.26
N ILE A 182 -10.23 3.63 9.66
CA ILE A 182 -8.95 4.32 9.86
C ILE A 182 -8.95 4.86 11.29
N SER A 183 -7.88 4.60 12.04
CA SER A 183 -7.65 5.22 13.34
C SER A 183 -6.23 5.75 13.44
N ASN A 184 -6.10 6.98 13.95
CA ASN A 184 -4.82 7.64 14.19
C ASN A 184 -4.76 8.16 15.61
N HIS A 185 -3.70 7.83 16.31
CA HIS A 185 -3.37 8.35 17.62
C HIS A 185 -2.04 9.10 17.51
N ASN A 186 -1.98 10.31 18.04
CA ASN A 186 -0.78 11.11 18.04
C ASN A 186 -0.57 11.78 19.39
N VAL A 187 0.62 11.61 19.95
CA VAL A 187 1.05 12.29 21.17
C VAL A 187 2.23 13.17 20.81
N THR A 188 2.19 14.42 21.23
CA THR A 188 3.29 15.37 21.05
C THR A 188 3.59 16.08 22.35
N ILE A 189 4.86 16.13 22.72
CA ILE A 189 5.36 17.00 23.77
C ILE A 189 6.36 17.99 23.18
N SER A 190 6.27 19.24 23.57
CA SER A 190 7.21 20.26 23.13
C SER A 190 7.38 21.34 24.21
N GLY A 191 8.52 22.02 24.16
CA GLY A 191 8.83 23.10 25.06
C GLY A 191 10.21 23.67 24.74
N GLY A 192 10.61 24.63 25.54
CA GLY A 192 11.93 25.23 25.40
C GLY A 192 12.18 26.41 26.32
N SER A 193 13.43 26.74 26.40
CA SER A 193 13.94 27.98 27.00
C SER A 193 14.56 28.84 25.90
N SER A 194 15.13 29.98 26.30
CA SER A 194 15.93 30.82 25.39
C SER A 194 17.14 30.10 24.77
N LYS A 195 17.60 29.00 25.39
CA LYS A 195 18.80 28.26 24.95
C LYS A 195 18.48 26.88 24.35
N ILE A 196 17.41 26.21 24.79
CA ILE A 196 17.11 24.83 24.35
C ILE A 196 15.66 24.78 23.96
N ARG A 197 15.40 24.16 22.81
CA ARG A 197 14.05 23.89 22.26
C ARG A 197 13.96 22.43 21.93
N TYR A 198 12.85 21.80 22.25
CA TYR A 198 12.66 20.38 21.97
C TYR A 198 11.20 20.07 21.57
N ARG A 199 11.05 19.09 20.71
CA ARG A 199 9.78 18.48 20.34
C ARG A 199 9.98 16.96 20.23
N LEU A 200 9.09 16.20 20.83
CA LEU A 200 8.99 14.75 20.67
C LEU A 200 7.56 14.41 20.30
N SER A 201 7.38 13.64 19.24
CA SER A 201 6.07 13.11 18.83
C SER A 201 6.12 11.62 18.60
N GLY A 202 5.00 10.96 18.87
CA GLY A 202 4.79 9.56 18.59
C GLY A 202 3.41 9.34 18.00
N SER A 203 3.29 8.55 16.94
CA SER A 203 2.00 8.23 16.34
C SER A 203 1.81 6.74 16.06
N LEU A 204 0.54 6.33 16.16
CA LEU A 204 0.07 5.00 15.76
C LEU A 204 -1.07 5.21 14.76
N SER A 205 -0.92 4.68 13.56
CA SER A 205 -1.94 4.66 12.51
C SER A 205 -2.32 3.23 12.20
N ARG A 206 -3.61 2.97 12.08
CA ARG A 206 -4.15 1.68 11.65
C ARG A 206 -5.24 1.93 10.61
N GLU A 207 -5.13 1.23 9.50
CA GLU A 207 -6.12 1.21 8.43
C GLU A 207 -6.52 -0.25 8.21
N ASN A 208 -7.81 -0.56 8.30
CA ASN A 208 -8.37 -1.83 7.86
C ASN A 208 -9.16 -1.53 6.59
N GLY A 209 -8.90 -2.30 5.54
CA GLY A 209 -9.54 -2.11 4.26
C GLY A 209 -11.01 -2.54 4.23
N PRO A 210 -11.67 -2.31 3.10
CA PRO A 210 -13.08 -2.62 2.95
C PRO A 210 -13.37 -4.07 2.58
N LEU A 211 -12.39 -4.97 2.55
CA LEU A 211 -12.64 -6.38 2.29
C LEU A 211 -13.24 -7.06 3.53
N VAL A 212 -14.12 -8.05 3.32
CA VAL A 212 -14.75 -8.81 4.42
C VAL A 212 -13.76 -9.68 5.22
N THR A 213 -12.50 -9.72 4.79
CA THR A 213 -11.42 -10.42 5.48
C THR A 213 -10.56 -9.43 6.27
N ASP A 214 -9.80 -9.90 7.25
CA ASP A 214 -8.80 -9.11 7.97
C ASP A 214 -7.44 -9.04 7.24
N LYS A 215 -7.42 -9.41 5.95
CA LYS A 215 -6.19 -9.58 5.17
C LYS A 215 -5.69 -8.29 4.53
N ASP A 216 -6.51 -7.26 4.39
CA ASP A 216 -6.17 -5.94 3.87
C ASP A 216 -6.02 -4.93 5.01
N MET A 217 -4.81 -4.80 5.49
CA MET A 217 -4.52 -3.98 6.67
C MET A 217 -3.18 -3.25 6.51
N PHE A 218 -3.15 -2.02 7.01
CA PHE A 218 -1.94 -1.24 7.15
C PHE A 218 -1.80 -0.71 8.58
N ARG A 219 -0.60 -0.80 9.12
CA ARG A 219 -0.22 -0.21 10.42
C ARG A 219 1.05 0.59 10.24
N ARG A 220 1.09 1.75 10.86
CA ARG A 220 2.30 2.59 10.91
C ARG A 220 2.52 3.12 12.31
N LYS A 221 3.77 3.08 12.75
CA LYS A 221 4.25 3.65 14.00
C LYS A 221 5.33 4.65 13.65
N THR A 222 5.26 5.87 14.19
CA THR A 222 6.30 6.86 14.00
C THR A 222 6.75 7.43 15.33
N ILE A 223 8.03 7.74 15.44
CA ILE A 223 8.62 8.53 16.53
C ILE A 223 9.48 9.58 15.88
N ASN A 224 9.26 10.86 16.26
CA ASN A 224 10.06 11.98 15.79
C ASN A 224 10.53 12.79 16.98
N GLY A 225 11.82 13.08 17.01
CA GLY A 225 12.47 13.91 18.02
C GLY A 225 13.22 15.06 17.36
N PHE A 226 13.06 16.26 17.86
CA PHE A 226 13.83 17.44 17.50
C PHE A 226 14.37 18.11 18.76
N ILE A 227 15.64 18.47 18.75
CA ILE A 227 16.27 19.28 19.74
C ILE A 227 17.14 20.34 19.07
N SER A 228 17.09 21.56 19.59
CA SER A 228 17.95 22.67 19.18
C SER A 228 18.54 23.31 20.43
N ALA A 229 19.85 23.47 20.45
CA ALA A 229 20.57 24.08 21.56
C ALA A 229 21.45 25.25 21.08
N ASP A 230 21.22 26.47 21.61
CA ASP A 230 22.09 27.62 21.44
C ASP A 230 23.25 27.50 22.44
N ILE A 231 24.31 26.75 22.06
CA ILE A 231 25.46 26.43 22.91
C ILE A 231 26.25 27.72 23.24
N GLN A 232 26.40 28.55 22.22
CA GLN A 232 26.99 29.88 22.31
C GLN A 232 26.19 30.88 21.49
N LYS A 233 26.36 32.17 21.68
CA LYS A 233 25.71 33.23 20.88
C LYS A 233 26.00 33.09 19.37
N TRP A 234 27.13 32.50 19.04
CA TRP A 234 27.61 32.29 17.68
C TRP A 234 27.48 30.85 17.20
N PHE A 235 26.99 29.89 18.06
CA PHE A 235 26.91 28.49 17.71
C PHE A 235 25.60 27.85 18.18
N THR A 236 24.79 27.34 17.23
CA THR A 236 23.58 26.57 17.46
C THR A 236 23.76 25.16 16.91
N GLN A 237 23.44 24.15 17.72
CA GLN A 237 23.37 22.75 17.27
C GLN A 237 21.93 22.28 17.27
N GLU A 238 21.50 21.66 16.16
CA GLU A 238 20.21 21.02 16.02
C GLU A 238 20.39 19.52 15.71
N ALA A 239 19.49 18.70 16.21
CA ALA A 239 19.39 17.28 15.88
C ALA A 239 17.93 16.91 15.67
N THR A 240 17.70 16.15 14.61
CA THR A 240 16.41 15.53 14.31
C THR A 240 16.61 14.03 14.21
N ILE A 241 15.77 13.25 14.89
CA ILE A 241 15.74 11.80 14.83
C ILE A 241 14.33 11.42 14.45
N SER A 242 14.17 10.57 13.44
CA SER A 242 12.88 9.97 13.12
C SER A 242 13.02 8.46 12.93
N TYR A 243 11.98 7.75 13.31
CA TYR A 243 11.84 6.33 13.09
C TYR A 243 10.41 6.03 12.64
N THR A 244 10.28 5.43 11.48
CA THR A 244 9.00 4.95 10.99
C THR A 244 9.08 3.44 10.76
N ASN A 245 8.13 2.71 11.32
CA ASN A 245 7.91 1.30 11.03
C ASN A 245 6.49 1.14 10.50
N SER A 246 6.33 0.47 9.39
CA SER A 246 5.02 0.16 8.84
C SER A 246 4.92 -1.29 8.39
N THR A 247 3.74 -1.86 8.59
CA THR A 247 3.39 -3.21 8.15
C THR A 247 2.14 -3.15 7.30
N LYS A 248 2.22 -3.72 6.10
CA LYS A 248 1.10 -3.91 5.20
C LYS A 248 0.83 -5.40 5.04
N ARG A 249 -0.44 -5.76 5.13
CA ARG A 249 -0.94 -7.09 4.78
C ARG A 249 -1.93 -6.94 3.64
N GLU A 250 -1.88 -7.84 2.69
CA GLU A 250 -2.84 -7.88 1.58
C GLU A 250 -3.09 -9.33 1.15
N PRO A 251 -4.30 -9.65 0.65
CA PRO A 251 -4.58 -10.97 0.10
C PRO A 251 -3.65 -11.26 -1.06
N GLN A 252 -3.16 -12.48 -1.10
CA GLN A 252 -2.31 -12.94 -2.18
C GLN A 252 -3.07 -12.98 -3.50
N ASN A 253 -2.35 -12.62 -4.55
CA ASN A 253 -2.83 -12.76 -5.91
C ASN A 253 -2.54 -14.18 -6.42
N ILE A 254 -3.52 -15.06 -6.33
CA ILE A 254 -3.43 -16.41 -6.89
C ILE A 254 -3.63 -16.29 -8.40
N GLY A 255 -2.52 -16.40 -9.15
CA GLY A 255 -2.58 -16.46 -10.60
C GLY A 255 -3.24 -15.23 -11.29
N ASN A 256 -2.70 -14.02 -11.05
CA ASN A 256 -3.21 -12.79 -11.67
C ASN A 256 -4.57 -12.29 -11.14
N MET A 257 -4.77 -12.33 -9.83
CA MET A 257 -6.07 -12.06 -9.19
C MET A 257 -6.55 -10.61 -9.28
N SER A 258 -5.74 -9.62 -9.64
CA SER A 258 -6.27 -8.27 -9.94
C SER A 258 -7.27 -8.31 -11.11
N GLY A 259 -7.01 -9.13 -12.11
CA GLY A 259 -7.98 -9.47 -13.13
C GLY A 259 -9.08 -10.45 -12.65
N PHE A 260 -8.76 -11.31 -11.68
CA PHE A 260 -9.72 -12.29 -11.16
C PHE A 260 -10.89 -11.62 -10.43
N TYR A 261 -10.64 -10.68 -9.52
CA TYR A 261 -11.74 -9.99 -8.82
C TYR A 261 -12.63 -9.21 -9.77
N THR A 262 -12.07 -8.55 -10.77
CA THR A 262 -12.86 -7.78 -11.74
C THR A 262 -13.60 -8.64 -12.74
N THR A 263 -12.99 -9.72 -13.24
CA THR A 263 -13.59 -10.59 -14.24
C THR A 263 -14.53 -11.63 -13.64
N ARG A 264 -14.24 -12.14 -12.44
CA ARG A 264 -15.08 -13.16 -11.80
C ARG A 264 -16.34 -12.60 -11.16
N LEU A 265 -16.41 -11.29 -10.89
CA LEU A 265 -17.63 -10.62 -10.45
C LEU A 265 -18.74 -10.64 -11.51
N ILE A 266 -18.41 -10.87 -12.77
CA ILE A 266 -19.38 -10.95 -13.87
C ILE A 266 -19.97 -12.36 -14.05
N TYR A 267 -19.41 -13.38 -13.41
CA TYR A 267 -19.91 -14.75 -13.51
C TYR A 267 -20.75 -15.12 -12.30
N TYR A 268 -21.76 -15.94 -12.53
CA TYR A 268 -22.58 -16.50 -11.47
C TYR A 268 -22.04 -17.86 -11.03
N TYR A 269 -21.83 -17.99 -9.72
CA TYR A 269 -21.37 -19.21 -9.08
C TYR A 269 -22.21 -19.47 -7.83
N PRO A 270 -22.41 -20.73 -7.44
CA PRO A 270 -22.94 -21.01 -6.13
C PRO A 270 -21.96 -20.50 -5.07
N GLU A 271 -22.47 -19.79 -4.08
CA GLU A 271 -21.67 -19.36 -2.92
C GLU A 271 -21.59 -20.46 -1.86
N GLY A 272 -20.53 -20.39 -1.05
CA GLY A 272 -20.34 -21.33 0.04
C GLY A 272 -19.64 -22.60 -0.38
N LEU A 273 -19.97 -23.68 0.30
CA LEU A 273 -19.40 -25.00 0.04
C LEU A 273 -20.30 -25.78 -0.94
N ILE A 274 -19.67 -26.40 -1.90
CA ILE A 274 -20.33 -27.35 -2.80
C ILE A 274 -20.25 -28.73 -2.14
N PRO A 275 -21.39 -29.43 -1.94
CA PRO A 275 -21.40 -30.75 -1.36
C PRO A 275 -20.50 -31.75 -2.11
N GLY A 276 -19.77 -32.56 -1.36
CA GLY A 276 -18.81 -33.50 -1.93
C GLY A 276 -19.44 -34.61 -2.76
N ASP A 277 -20.69 -35.00 -2.47
CA ASP A 277 -21.48 -35.95 -3.26
C ASP A 277 -21.78 -35.41 -4.66
N ILE A 278 -22.05 -34.12 -4.81
CA ILE A 278 -22.22 -33.45 -6.10
C ILE A 278 -20.92 -33.48 -6.92
N LEU A 279 -19.81 -33.25 -6.24
CA LEU A 279 -18.48 -33.20 -6.84
C LEU A 279 -17.86 -34.60 -7.05
N SER A 280 -18.49 -35.66 -6.53
CA SER A 280 -17.95 -37.03 -6.50
C SER A 280 -16.57 -37.11 -5.82
N VAL A 281 -16.40 -36.32 -4.73
CA VAL A 281 -15.18 -36.29 -3.92
C VAL A 281 -15.51 -36.37 -2.43
N GLN A 282 -14.50 -36.69 -1.61
CA GLN A 282 -14.64 -36.68 -0.18
C GLN A 282 -14.60 -35.24 0.35
N GLY A 283 -15.66 -34.86 1.09
CA GLY A 283 -15.83 -33.55 1.74
C GLY A 283 -16.26 -32.45 0.79
N ASP A 284 -16.86 -31.44 1.39
CA ASP A 284 -17.34 -30.25 0.70
C ASP A 284 -16.20 -29.34 0.30
N LEU A 285 -16.32 -28.69 -0.86
CA LEU A 285 -15.30 -27.77 -1.36
C LEU A 285 -15.85 -26.36 -1.55
N PRO A 286 -15.06 -25.32 -1.27
CA PRO A 286 -15.43 -23.96 -1.62
C PRO A 286 -15.56 -23.82 -3.14
N SER A 287 -16.60 -23.13 -3.59
CA SER A 287 -16.73 -22.76 -4.99
C SER A 287 -15.73 -21.67 -5.38
N GLN A 288 -15.44 -21.53 -6.65
CA GLN A 288 -14.49 -20.54 -7.19
C GLN A 288 -15.08 -19.12 -7.22
N THR A 289 -15.71 -18.67 -6.13
CA THR A 289 -16.21 -17.31 -6.01
C THR A 289 -15.11 -16.34 -5.54
N PRO A 290 -15.23 -15.04 -5.83
CA PRO A 290 -14.31 -14.04 -5.31
C PRO A 290 -14.19 -14.06 -3.78
N LEU A 291 -15.30 -14.28 -3.06
CA LEU A 291 -15.30 -14.39 -1.62
C LEU A 291 -14.47 -15.58 -1.13
N ASN A 292 -14.72 -16.77 -1.66
CA ASN A 292 -13.97 -17.97 -1.28
C ASN A 292 -12.49 -17.85 -1.61
N MET A 293 -12.16 -17.26 -2.77
CA MET A 293 -10.77 -17.01 -3.13
C MET A 293 -10.10 -16.06 -2.13
N LEU A 294 -10.79 -15.01 -1.67
CA LEU A 294 -10.30 -14.12 -0.61
C LEU A 294 -10.10 -14.84 0.73
N LEU A 295 -11.08 -15.66 1.13
CA LEU A 295 -11.04 -16.38 2.40
C LEU A 295 -9.87 -17.38 2.45
N TYR A 296 -9.63 -18.12 1.37
CA TYR A 296 -8.60 -19.15 1.30
C TYR A 296 -7.24 -18.64 0.80
N ALA A 297 -7.19 -17.47 0.16
CA ALA A 297 -5.93 -16.89 -0.27
C ALA A 297 -4.97 -16.66 0.91
N PRO A 298 -3.69 -17.01 0.77
CA PRO A 298 -2.68 -16.60 1.73
C PRO A 298 -2.54 -15.08 1.77
N THR A 299 -1.81 -14.55 2.73
CA THR A 299 -1.50 -13.12 2.85
C THR A 299 -0.04 -12.84 2.52
N SER A 300 0.20 -11.75 1.79
CA SER A 300 1.52 -11.14 1.71
C SER A 300 1.75 -10.19 2.89
N HIS A 301 2.99 -10.07 3.29
CA HIS A 301 3.44 -9.18 4.35
C HIS A 301 4.54 -8.28 3.81
N LEU A 302 4.37 -6.98 3.95
CA LEU A 302 5.41 -6.00 3.68
C LEU A 302 5.68 -5.23 4.97
N GLU A 303 6.89 -5.34 5.47
CA GLU A 303 7.37 -4.53 6.58
C GLU A 303 8.41 -3.54 6.08
N LYS A 304 8.27 -2.27 6.50
CA LYS A 304 9.22 -1.21 6.21
C LYS A 304 9.71 -0.59 7.51
N SER A 305 11.01 -0.35 7.57
CA SER A 305 11.67 0.31 8.71
C SER A 305 12.56 1.42 8.19
N GLU A 306 12.36 2.64 8.68
CA GLU A 306 13.04 3.84 8.19
C GLU A 306 13.57 4.68 9.38
N PRO A 307 14.75 4.35 9.95
CA PRO A 307 15.47 5.24 10.85
C PRO A 307 16.20 6.36 10.08
N ARG A 308 16.06 7.60 10.55
CA ARG A 308 16.71 8.78 10.00
C ARG A 308 17.27 9.64 11.11
N VAL A 309 18.48 10.16 10.92
CA VAL A 309 19.14 11.12 11.80
C VAL A 309 19.63 12.28 10.96
N ALA A 310 19.32 13.50 11.37
CA ALA A 310 19.83 14.73 10.77
C ALA A 310 20.46 15.62 11.84
N LEU A 311 21.68 16.05 11.59
CA LEU A 311 22.44 16.98 12.44
C LEU A 311 22.64 18.27 11.66
N ARG A 312 22.41 19.41 12.31
CA ARG A 312 22.59 20.73 11.73
C ARG A 312 23.36 21.61 12.70
N SER A 313 24.51 22.09 12.25
CA SER A 313 25.39 22.99 13.00
C SER A 313 25.38 24.38 12.36
N ILE A 314 25.06 25.43 13.11
CA ILE A 314 24.94 26.78 12.60
C ILE A 314 25.94 27.66 13.34
N PHE A 315 26.91 28.22 12.62
CA PHE A 315 27.89 29.16 13.11
C PHE A 315 27.55 30.57 12.61
N LYS A 316 27.58 31.54 13.51
CA LYS A 316 27.32 32.94 13.22
C LYS A 316 28.54 33.78 13.69
N PRO A 317 29.64 33.78 12.91
CA PRO A 317 30.90 34.41 13.35
C PRO A 317 30.78 35.93 13.45
N LEU A 318 29.96 36.57 12.61
CA LEU A 318 29.73 38.00 12.57
C LEU A 318 28.24 38.31 12.30
N PRO A 319 27.74 39.50 12.65
CA PRO A 319 26.40 39.95 12.27
C PRO A 319 26.22 39.84 10.72
N GLY A 320 25.12 39.28 10.30
CA GLY A 320 24.83 39.06 8.88
C GLY A 320 25.54 37.88 8.21
N TRP A 321 26.49 37.20 8.89
CA TRP A 321 27.20 36.06 8.37
C TRP A 321 26.84 34.78 9.10
N SER A 322 26.44 33.73 8.35
CA SER A 322 26.20 32.40 8.89
C SER A 322 26.86 31.32 8.04
N ILE A 323 27.37 30.28 8.67
CA ILE A 323 27.89 29.06 8.06
C ILE A 323 27.08 27.90 8.62
N THR A 324 26.47 27.11 7.77
CA THR A 324 25.63 25.97 8.17
C THR A 324 26.19 24.68 7.57
N GLY A 325 26.42 23.69 8.43
CA GLY A 325 26.72 22.32 8.06
C GLY A 325 25.55 21.42 8.42
N GLU A 326 25.08 20.63 7.47
CA GLU A 326 24.01 19.65 7.65
C GLU A 326 24.49 18.27 7.22
N TYR A 327 24.30 17.29 8.10
CA TYR A 327 24.56 15.88 7.78
C TYR A 327 23.30 15.06 8.05
N THR A 328 22.87 14.28 7.06
CA THR A 328 21.74 13.38 7.19
C THR A 328 22.14 11.96 6.85
N TYR A 329 21.77 11.04 7.73
CA TYR A 329 21.79 9.61 7.49
C TYR A 329 20.37 9.08 7.46
N ASP A 330 20.00 8.36 6.40
CA ASP A 330 18.71 7.71 6.23
C ASP A 330 18.95 6.25 5.83
N ARG A 331 18.20 5.34 6.43
CA ARG A 331 18.20 3.93 6.05
C ARG A 331 16.76 3.47 5.87
N LYS A 332 16.52 2.79 4.76
CA LYS A 332 15.24 2.15 4.47
C LYS A 332 15.46 0.66 4.30
N ASP A 333 14.79 -0.12 5.13
CA ASP A 333 14.73 -1.56 5.02
C ASP A 333 13.30 -1.97 4.68
N ASN A 334 13.12 -2.64 3.55
CA ASN A 334 11.86 -3.25 3.14
C ASN A 334 12.01 -4.76 3.19
N HIS A 335 11.17 -5.41 3.96
CA HIS A 335 11.09 -6.85 4.04
C HIS A 335 9.73 -7.31 3.52
N TYR A 336 9.73 -8.03 2.43
CA TYR A 336 8.53 -8.51 1.77
C TYR A 336 8.48 -10.03 1.75
N GLN A 337 7.40 -10.59 2.29
CA GLN A 337 7.14 -12.02 2.33
C GLN A 337 5.87 -12.35 1.58
N PHE A 338 5.94 -13.40 0.80
CA PHE A 338 4.93 -13.77 -0.13
C PHE A 338 4.81 -15.30 -0.18
N TYR A 339 3.67 -15.81 0.19
CA TYR A 339 3.39 -17.23 0.10
C TYR A 339 2.17 -17.48 -0.78
N THR A 340 2.29 -18.40 -1.71
CA THR A 340 1.18 -18.87 -2.52
C THR A 340 0.92 -20.32 -2.18
N GLY A 341 -0.16 -20.56 -1.42
CA GLY A 341 -0.52 -21.88 -0.94
C GLY A 341 -1.48 -22.62 -1.89
N ARG A 342 -1.37 -23.93 -1.86
CA ARG A 342 -2.26 -24.84 -2.59
C ARG A 342 -3.50 -25.11 -1.74
N PHE A 343 -4.69 -24.91 -2.31
CA PHE A 343 -5.95 -25.29 -1.70
C PHE A 343 -6.90 -25.90 -2.74
N ARG A 344 -7.86 -26.71 -2.28
CA ARG A 344 -8.87 -27.34 -3.15
C ARG A 344 -10.10 -26.44 -3.27
N PHE A 345 -10.70 -26.43 -4.44
CA PHE A 345 -11.95 -25.74 -4.71
C PHE A 345 -12.75 -26.48 -5.81
N ALA A 346 -14.03 -26.16 -5.90
CA ALA A 346 -14.86 -26.55 -7.03
C ALA A 346 -14.81 -25.45 -8.10
N ASP A 347 -14.38 -25.79 -9.29
CA ASP A 347 -14.35 -24.85 -10.41
C ASP A 347 -15.76 -24.61 -11.01
N VAL A 348 -15.83 -23.81 -12.06
CA VAL A 348 -17.06 -23.49 -12.77
C VAL A 348 -17.76 -24.69 -13.41
N GLN A 349 -17.03 -25.77 -13.63
CA GLN A 349 -17.54 -27.03 -14.18
C GLN A 349 -17.90 -28.03 -13.08
N LEU A 350 -17.88 -27.58 -11.80
CA LEU A 350 -18.05 -28.40 -10.62
C LEU A 350 -17.05 -29.56 -10.53
N ALA A 351 -15.88 -29.36 -11.09
CA ALA A 351 -14.76 -30.28 -10.92
C ALA A 351 -13.92 -29.85 -9.71
N ALA A 352 -13.56 -30.83 -8.88
CA ALA A 352 -12.63 -30.60 -7.79
C ALA A 352 -11.24 -30.33 -8.36
N LYS A 353 -10.73 -29.13 -8.13
CA LYS A 353 -9.40 -28.68 -8.58
C LYS A 353 -8.57 -28.15 -7.44
N TYR A 354 -7.30 -28.04 -7.69
CA TYR A 354 -6.38 -27.30 -6.82
C TYR A 354 -6.07 -25.93 -7.42
N SER A 355 -5.80 -24.95 -6.56
CA SER A 355 -5.42 -23.59 -6.98
C SER A 355 -4.12 -23.58 -7.79
N MET A 356 -3.30 -24.62 -7.65
CA MET A 356 -2.06 -24.86 -8.38
C MET A 356 -1.70 -26.34 -8.37
N GLU A 357 -0.81 -26.76 -9.25
CA GLU A 357 -0.30 -28.13 -9.31
C GLU A 357 0.53 -28.46 -8.06
N GLU A 358 0.74 -29.75 -7.84
CA GLU A 358 1.57 -30.21 -6.73
C GLU A 358 3.01 -29.76 -6.87
N GLY A 359 3.59 -29.29 -5.77
CA GLY A 359 4.96 -28.75 -5.74
C GLY A 359 5.13 -27.36 -6.36
N GLN A 360 4.06 -26.72 -6.87
CA GLN A 360 4.12 -25.35 -7.38
C GLN A 360 3.79 -24.27 -6.34
N ASP A 361 3.39 -24.67 -5.13
CA ASP A 361 3.29 -23.72 -4.03
C ASP A 361 4.69 -23.17 -3.71
N TYR A 362 4.77 -21.87 -3.50
CA TYR A 362 6.06 -21.23 -3.30
C TYR A 362 6.04 -20.18 -2.20
N TYR A 363 7.19 -20.08 -1.53
CA TYR A 363 7.51 -18.97 -0.65
C TYR A 363 8.54 -18.07 -1.31
N ARG A 364 8.31 -16.79 -1.30
CA ARG A 364 9.16 -15.76 -1.88
C ARG A 364 9.43 -14.67 -0.87
N MET A 365 10.66 -14.21 -0.82
CA MET A 365 11.06 -13.09 0.00
C MET A 365 11.88 -12.08 -0.80
N TYR A 366 11.74 -10.81 -0.43
CA TYR A 366 12.54 -9.71 -0.93
C TYR A 366 13.01 -8.89 0.26
N ASP A 367 14.31 -8.66 0.33
CA ASP A 367 14.92 -7.76 1.30
C ASP A 367 15.62 -6.64 0.54
N GLU A 368 15.15 -5.43 0.73
CA GLU A 368 15.74 -4.24 0.13
C GLU A 368 16.28 -3.36 1.24
N THR A 369 17.53 -2.97 1.12
CA THR A 369 18.15 -1.99 2.01
C THR A 369 18.67 -0.83 1.18
N THR A 370 18.22 0.37 1.48
CA THR A 370 18.79 1.62 0.96
C THR A 370 19.42 2.38 2.12
N LYS A 371 20.68 2.77 1.97
CA LYS A 371 21.38 3.66 2.90
C LYS A 371 21.71 4.94 2.15
N TYR A 372 21.31 6.06 2.68
CA TYR A 372 21.52 7.37 2.08
C TYR A 372 22.22 8.29 3.05
N ASN A 373 23.22 9.00 2.56
CA ASN A 373 23.96 10.01 3.30
C ASN A 373 23.95 11.31 2.49
N ALA A 374 23.69 12.41 3.13
CA ALA A 374 23.78 13.74 2.55
C ALA A 374 24.59 14.66 3.44
N LEU A 375 25.51 15.40 2.84
CA LEU A 375 26.28 16.46 3.47
C LEU A 375 26.04 17.77 2.72
N ASN A 376 25.49 18.77 3.40
CA ASN A 376 25.33 20.12 2.90
C ASN A 376 26.18 21.07 3.74
N VAL A 377 26.97 21.89 3.12
CA VAL A 377 27.70 22.98 3.78
C VAL A 377 27.48 24.24 2.98
N PHE A 378 26.92 25.27 3.61
CA PHE A 378 26.68 26.54 2.93
C PHE A 378 26.90 27.73 3.84
N THR A 379 27.26 28.83 3.22
CA THR A 379 27.46 30.11 3.90
C THR A 379 26.56 31.16 3.30
N ASN A 380 25.93 31.94 4.16
CA ASN A 380 25.11 33.08 3.78
C ASN A 380 25.72 34.36 4.40
N TYR A 381 25.82 35.40 3.60
CA TYR A 381 26.20 36.73 4.05
C TYR A 381 25.17 37.75 3.59
N GLU A 382 24.64 38.53 4.53
CA GLU A 382 23.70 39.60 4.27
C GLU A 382 24.24 40.89 4.90
N HIS A 383 24.32 41.96 4.12
CA HIS A 383 24.72 43.27 4.61
C HIS A 383 23.96 44.39 3.91
N ASN A 384 23.61 45.40 4.69
CA ASN A 384 22.95 46.61 4.19
C ASN A 384 23.88 47.81 4.28
N TRP A 385 24.11 48.49 3.15
CA TRP A 385 24.87 49.75 3.10
C TRP A 385 23.92 50.87 2.64
N GLY A 386 23.39 51.60 3.59
CA GLY A 386 22.41 52.65 3.28
C GLY A 386 21.16 52.10 2.57
N ALA A 387 20.93 52.52 1.32
CA ALA A 387 19.84 52.05 0.51
C ALA A 387 20.12 50.73 -0.23
N HIS A 388 21.31 50.18 -0.16
CA HIS A 388 21.73 48.96 -0.86
C HIS A 388 21.71 47.75 0.07
N ALA A 389 21.02 46.68 -0.33
CA ALA A 389 20.99 45.38 0.34
C ALA A 389 21.76 44.35 -0.49
N PHE A 390 22.76 43.70 0.11
CA PHE A 390 23.50 42.60 -0.47
C PHE A 390 23.14 41.28 0.21
N LYS A 391 22.86 40.25 -0.57
CA LYS A 391 22.68 38.88 -0.10
C LYS A 391 23.45 37.93 -1.00
N GLY A 392 24.35 37.14 -0.41
CA GLY A 392 25.13 36.16 -1.14
C GLY A 392 25.09 34.80 -0.43
N MET A 393 25.04 33.73 -1.21
CA MET A 393 25.12 32.36 -0.72
C MET A 393 26.10 31.56 -1.58
N VAL A 394 26.92 30.75 -0.93
CA VAL A 394 27.77 29.73 -1.57
C VAL A 394 27.59 28.43 -0.80
N GLY A 395 27.46 27.33 -1.51
CA GLY A 395 27.22 26.04 -0.89
C GLY A 395 27.89 24.87 -1.62
N PHE A 396 28.08 23.80 -0.86
CA PHE A 396 28.54 22.51 -1.31
C PHE A 396 27.53 21.44 -0.88
N ASN A 397 27.17 20.56 -1.78
CA ASN A 397 26.30 19.40 -1.53
C ASN A 397 27.01 18.13 -1.99
N GLN A 398 26.92 17.09 -1.17
CA GLN A 398 27.37 15.76 -1.51
C GLN A 398 26.33 14.74 -1.03
N GLU A 399 25.94 13.85 -1.92
CA GLU A 399 25.01 12.77 -1.61
C GLU A 399 25.62 11.44 -2.01
N LYS A 400 25.31 10.40 -1.24
CA LYS A 400 25.70 9.02 -1.52
C LYS A 400 24.58 8.08 -1.16
N SER A 401 24.17 7.25 -2.12
CA SER A 401 23.19 6.19 -1.92
C SER A 401 23.84 4.83 -2.13
N TYR A 402 23.49 3.90 -1.25
CA TYR A 402 23.86 2.48 -1.37
C TYR A 402 22.56 1.69 -1.38
N TYR A 403 22.36 0.85 -2.37
CA TYR A 403 21.22 -0.04 -2.50
C TYR A 403 21.67 -1.48 -2.53
N ARG A 404 20.94 -2.33 -1.78
CA ARG A 404 21.07 -3.78 -1.81
C ARG A 404 19.70 -4.41 -1.92
N TYR A 405 19.58 -5.39 -2.79
CA TYR A 405 18.40 -6.19 -2.99
C TYR A 405 18.76 -7.67 -2.87
N ILE A 406 18.05 -8.38 -2.02
CA ILE A 406 18.14 -9.83 -1.86
C ILE A 406 16.79 -10.41 -2.23
N TYR A 407 16.80 -11.39 -3.10
CA TYR A 407 15.63 -12.15 -3.50
C TYR A 407 15.83 -13.62 -3.22
N GLY A 408 14.82 -14.26 -2.63
CA GLY A 408 14.76 -15.70 -2.44
C GLY A 408 13.39 -16.24 -2.85
N ASN A 409 13.39 -17.33 -3.61
CA ASN A 409 12.20 -18.08 -3.96
C ASN A 409 12.46 -19.57 -3.76
N VAL A 410 11.51 -20.27 -3.15
CA VAL A 410 11.58 -21.71 -2.97
C VAL A 410 10.21 -22.34 -3.19
N LEU A 411 10.21 -23.44 -3.93
CA LEU A 411 9.01 -24.22 -4.24
C LEU A 411 8.76 -25.32 -3.18
N ALA A 412 7.55 -25.86 -3.20
CA ALA A 412 7.13 -27.03 -2.44
C ALA A 412 7.40 -26.91 -0.93
N GLN A 413 6.53 -26.22 -0.21
CA GLN A 413 6.65 -26.06 1.25
C GLN A 413 6.34 -27.37 1.98
N ALA A 414 7.30 -27.86 2.80
CA ALA A 414 7.09 -29.03 3.63
C ALA A 414 5.99 -28.82 4.68
N VAL A 415 5.85 -27.59 5.19
CA VAL A 415 4.82 -27.19 6.16
C VAL A 415 4.10 -25.96 5.64
N PRO A 416 3.01 -26.13 4.84
CA PRO A 416 2.29 -25.00 4.24
C PRO A 416 1.70 -24.00 5.23
N THR A 417 1.45 -24.39 6.47
CA THR A 417 0.93 -23.52 7.52
C THR A 417 1.99 -22.58 8.11
N VAL A 418 3.28 -22.92 7.94
CA VAL A 418 4.42 -22.10 8.39
C VAL A 418 5.42 -21.99 7.23
N PRO A 419 5.05 -21.29 6.14
CA PRO A 419 5.91 -21.20 4.97
C PRO A 419 7.18 -20.41 5.28
N SER A 420 8.31 -20.91 4.78
CA SER A 420 9.61 -20.27 4.96
C SER A 420 10.58 -20.66 3.85
N PHE A 421 11.64 -19.88 3.66
CA PHE A 421 12.68 -20.21 2.68
C PHE A 421 13.41 -21.52 3.04
N ALA A 422 13.61 -21.76 4.33
CA ALA A 422 14.23 -22.99 4.82
C ALA A 422 13.32 -24.22 4.66
N GLY A 423 11.99 -24.03 4.79
CA GLY A 423 10.99 -25.10 4.72
C GLY A 423 10.65 -25.59 3.32
N GLY A 424 11.16 -24.95 2.28
CA GLY A 424 10.96 -25.41 0.92
C GLY A 424 11.82 -26.62 0.58
N THR A 425 11.21 -27.62 -0.06
CA THR A 425 11.85 -28.88 -0.50
C THR A 425 12.15 -28.91 -1.98
N GLY A 426 11.55 -27.98 -2.76
CA GLY A 426 11.76 -27.89 -4.18
C GLY A 426 12.92 -26.96 -4.56
N GLU A 427 12.89 -26.49 -5.80
CA GLU A 427 13.94 -25.63 -6.35
C GLU A 427 14.05 -24.31 -5.55
N LYS A 428 15.29 -23.88 -5.29
CA LYS A 428 15.64 -22.64 -4.59
C LYS A 428 16.36 -21.69 -5.53
N ASN A 429 15.79 -20.49 -5.71
CA ASN A 429 16.41 -19.42 -6.48
C ASN A 429 16.79 -18.28 -5.55
N TYR A 430 18.01 -17.77 -5.69
CA TYR A 430 18.56 -16.69 -4.88
C TYR A 430 19.26 -15.64 -5.75
N GLN A 431 19.06 -14.36 -5.43
CA GLN A 431 19.75 -13.24 -6.06
C GLN A 431 20.20 -12.23 -5.00
N ASP A 432 21.43 -11.72 -5.13
CA ASP A 432 21.94 -10.58 -4.36
C ASP A 432 22.45 -9.53 -5.34
N ARG A 433 21.87 -8.34 -5.32
CA ARG A 433 22.24 -7.21 -6.18
C ARG A 433 22.63 -6.01 -5.32
N LYS A 434 23.69 -5.32 -5.70
CA LYS A 434 24.17 -4.12 -5.01
C LYS A 434 24.46 -3.03 -6.01
N SER A 435 24.14 -1.80 -5.64
CA SER A 435 24.55 -0.60 -6.38
C SER A 435 24.94 0.51 -5.42
N VAL A 436 25.84 1.39 -5.89
CA VAL A 436 26.28 2.61 -5.18
C VAL A 436 26.18 3.75 -6.17
N VAL A 437 25.46 4.80 -5.78
CA VAL A 437 25.29 6.03 -6.56
C VAL A 437 25.70 7.23 -5.73
#